data_27ac41759b0a94ec17cdefaefe164cb4
#
_entry.id   27ac41759b0a94ec17cdefaefe164cb4
#
_cell.length_a   1.000
_cell.length_b   1.000
_cell.length_c   1.000
_cell.angle_alpha   90.00
_cell.angle_beta   90.00
_cell.angle_gamma   90.00
#
_symmetry.space_group_name_H-M   'P 1'
#
loop_
_entity.id
_entity.type
_entity.pdbx_description
1 polymer ?
#
loop_
_entity_poly.entity_id
_entity_poly.type
_entity_poly.pdbx_seq_one_letter_code
_entity_poly.pdbx_strand_id
1 'polypeptide(L)'
;MKVITSVELSKGYEHWKELFLSNEDFRKENQINVVAYGHEAENENKVWAVRDIPSMEHMMGLMNKPEMIKLREEAGAILETQKMIKLVT
;
A
#
# COMPACT_ATOMS: atom_id res chain seq x y z
N MET A 1 12.53 0.37 9.31
CA MET A 1 12.93 0.35 7.88
C MET A 1 11.88 1.09 7.08
N LYS A 2 12.31 1.98 6.22
CA LYS A 2 11.38 2.68 5.33
C LYS A 2 11.33 2.03 3.96
N VAL A 3 10.13 1.97 3.40
CA VAL A 3 9.90 1.44 2.07
C VAL A 3 8.97 2.37 1.30
N ILE A 4 9.25 2.57 0.03
CA ILE A 4 8.39 3.32 -0.88
C ILE A 4 7.71 2.33 -1.79
N THR A 5 6.38 2.42 -1.90
CA THR A 5 5.61 1.55 -2.78
C THR A 5 4.83 2.37 -3.79
N SER A 6 4.63 1.81 -4.97
CA SER A 6 3.70 2.37 -5.95
C SER A 6 2.84 1.26 -6.55
N VAL A 7 1.65 1.62 -6.98
CA VAL A 7 0.72 0.68 -7.62
C VAL A 7 -0.25 1.47 -8.50
N GLU A 8 -0.64 0.88 -9.60
CA GLU A 8 -1.66 1.45 -10.48
C GLU A 8 -3.05 0.97 -10.06
N LEU A 9 -4.05 1.84 -10.27
CA LEU A 9 -5.43 1.60 -9.85
C LEU A 9 -6.36 1.43 -11.04
N SER A 10 -7.32 0.53 -10.92
CA SER A 10 -8.37 0.30 -11.93
C SER A 10 -9.72 0.91 -11.58
N LYS A 11 -9.90 1.36 -10.32
CA LYS A 11 -11.19 1.87 -9.83
C LYS A 11 -11.14 3.31 -9.36
N GLY A 12 -10.03 4.00 -9.59
CA GLY A 12 -9.84 5.39 -9.20
C GLY A 12 -9.30 5.57 -7.79
N TYR A 13 -8.75 6.76 -7.56
CA TYR A 13 -8.07 7.09 -6.31
C TYR A 13 -9.01 7.17 -5.10
N GLU A 14 -10.18 7.79 -5.26
CA GLU A 14 -11.09 7.97 -4.12
C GLU A 14 -11.61 6.64 -3.60
N HIS A 15 -11.90 5.69 -4.48
CA HIS A 15 -12.31 4.35 -4.08
C HIS A 15 -11.19 3.63 -3.32
N TRP A 16 -9.97 3.70 -3.84
CA TRP A 16 -8.79 3.12 -3.19
C TRP A 16 -8.56 3.74 -1.81
N LYS A 17 -8.62 5.07 -1.75
CA LYS A 17 -8.37 5.82 -0.51
C LYS A 17 -9.36 5.44 0.59
N GLU A 18 -10.63 5.31 0.25
CA GLU A 18 -11.65 4.93 1.22
C GLU A 18 -11.33 3.58 1.87
N LEU A 19 -10.99 2.58 1.05
CA LEU A 19 -10.64 1.26 1.56
C LEU A 19 -9.29 1.26 2.29
N PHE A 20 -8.34 2.05 1.81
CA PHE A 20 -7.05 2.21 2.46
C PHE A 20 -7.22 2.78 3.89
N LEU A 21 -8.00 3.83 4.03
CA LEU A 21 -8.24 4.45 5.34
C LEU A 21 -9.03 3.52 6.27
N SER A 22 -9.95 2.74 5.75
CA SER A 22 -10.73 1.80 6.56
C SER A 22 -9.86 0.69 7.17
N ASN A 23 -8.68 0.46 6.62
CA ASN A 23 -7.76 -0.57 7.08
C ASN A 23 -6.65 -0.05 8.01
N GLU A 24 -6.81 1.16 8.53
CA GLU A 24 -5.76 1.81 9.35
C GLU A 24 -5.47 1.05 10.64
N ASP A 25 -6.52 0.59 11.32
CA ASP A 25 -6.35 -0.14 12.58
C ASP A 25 -5.58 -1.45 12.39
N PHE A 26 -5.86 -2.17 11.31
CA PHE A 26 -5.12 -3.37 10.97
C PHE A 26 -3.63 -3.06 10.77
N ARG A 27 -3.31 -1.98 10.08
CA ARG A 27 -1.91 -1.59 9.88
C ARG A 27 -1.21 -1.27 11.20
N LYS A 28 -1.88 -0.53 12.09
CA LYS A 28 -1.33 -0.19 13.41
C LYS A 28 -1.07 -1.43 14.25
N GLU A 29 -2.02 -2.35 14.27
CA GLU A 29 -1.89 -3.61 15.01
C GLU A 29 -0.75 -4.48 14.49
N ASN A 30 -0.40 -4.34 13.22
CA ASN A 30 0.65 -5.12 12.58
C ASN A 30 1.93 -4.32 12.33
N GLN A 31 2.10 -3.18 13.02
CA GLN A 31 3.32 -2.39 13.01
C GLN A 31 3.68 -1.82 11.62
N ILE A 32 2.68 -1.56 10.79
CA ILE A 32 2.86 -0.90 9.51
C ILE A 32 2.47 0.57 9.70
N ASN A 33 3.44 1.46 9.68
CA ASN A 33 3.20 2.88 9.84
C ASN A 33 3.31 3.60 8.50
N VAL A 34 2.21 4.18 8.03
CA VAL A 34 2.20 4.98 6.79
C VAL A 34 2.65 6.39 7.13
N VAL A 35 3.80 6.77 6.58
CA VAL A 35 4.38 8.10 6.79
C VAL A 35 3.72 9.13 5.89
N ALA A 36 3.48 8.76 4.63
CA ALA A 36 2.85 9.62 3.64
C ALA A 36 2.28 8.78 2.50
N TYR A 37 1.25 9.29 1.83
CA TYR A 37 0.70 8.65 0.64
C TYR A 37 0.00 9.70 -0.23
N GLY A 38 -0.20 9.36 -1.49
CA GLY A 38 -0.91 10.19 -2.43
C GLY A 38 -0.81 9.61 -3.84
N HIS A 39 -1.45 10.24 -4.80
CA HIS A 39 -1.28 9.88 -6.20
C HIS A 39 -0.34 10.87 -6.90
N GLU A 40 0.17 10.49 -8.05
CA GLU A 40 0.96 11.40 -8.86
C GLU A 40 0.09 12.57 -9.31
N ALA A 41 0.66 13.78 -9.34
CA ALA A 41 -0.11 14.97 -9.69
C ALA A 41 -0.77 14.88 -11.07
N GLU A 42 -0.12 14.20 -12.00
CA GLU A 42 -0.61 14.07 -13.38
C GLU A 42 -1.25 12.72 -13.69
N ASN A 43 -1.32 11.82 -12.70
CA ASN A 43 -1.93 10.50 -12.87
C ASN A 43 -2.56 10.04 -11.56
N GLU A 44 -3.83 10.32 -11.38
CA GLU A 44 -4.57 9.94 -10.17
C GLU A 44 -4.73 8.42 -9.99
N ASN A 45 -4.44 7.64 -11.03
CA ASN A 45 -4.50 6.20 -10.97
C ASN A 45 -3.16 5.56 -10.59
N LYS A 46 -2.17 6.35 -10.23
CA LYS A 46 -0.90 5.83 -9.73
C LYS A 46 -0.63 6.37 -8.34
N VAL A 47 -0.67 5.47 -7.36
CA VAL A 47 -0.54 5.81 -5.94
C VAL A 47 0.85 5.48 -5.45
N TRP A 48 1.38 6.38 -4.63
CA TRP A 48 2.65 6.20 -3.93
C TRP A 48 2.39 6.25 -2.43
N ALA A 49 3.15 5.45 -1.70
CA ALA A 49 3.11 5.48 -0.24
C ALA A 49 4.49 5.24 0.34
N VAL A 50 4.78 5.93 1.43
CA VAL A 50 6.00 5.72 2.22
C VAL A 50 5.57 5.08 3.52
N ARG A 51 6.14 3.93 3.85
CA ARG A 51 5.80 3.18 5.05
C ARG A 51 7.03 2.92 5.88
N ASP A 52 6.85 2.95 7.20
CA ASP A 52 7.86 2.51 8.15
C ASP A 52 7.43 1.14 8.66
N ILE A 53 8.27 0.14 8.49
CA ILE A 53 7.95 -1.27 8.75
C ILE A 53 9.07 -1.95 9.54
N PRO A 54 8.77 -3.03 10.29
CA PRO A 54 9.82 -3.75 11.03
C PRO A 54 10.83 -4.43 10.10
N SER A 55 10.36 -5.05 9.02
CA SER A 55 11.20 -5.70 8.03
C SER A 55 10.41 -5.96 6.75
N MET A 56 11.11 -6.19 5.65
CA MET A 56 10.46 -6.59 4.40
C MET A 56 9.77 -7.95 4.53
N GLU A 57 10.37 -8.87 5.25
CA GLU A 57 9.79 -10.18 5.49
C GLU A 57 8.44 -10.07 6.20
N HIS A 58 8.37 -9.23 7.23
CA HIS A 58 7.13 -8.98 7.96
C HIS A 58 6.04 -8.42 7.04
N MET A 59 6.39 -7.40 6.26
CA MET A 59 5.45 -6.78 5.33
C MET A 59 4.96 -7.74 4.25
N MET A 60 5.87 -8.49 3.65
CA MET A 60 5.51 -9.46 2.60
C MET A 60 4.64 -10.58 3.15
N GLY A 61 4.90 -11.02 4.38
CA GLY A 61 4.06 -12.00 5.05
C GLY A 61 2.62 -11.53 5.22
N LEU A 62 2.43 -10.25 5.57
CA LEU A 62 1.10 -9.66 5.69
C LEU A 62 0.44 -9.50 4.33
N MET A 63 1.16 -8.97 3.34
CA MET A 63 0.60 -8.67 2.02
C MET A 63 0.20 -9.93 1.25
N ASN A 64 0.85 -11.06 1.52
CA ASN A 64 0.55 -12.30 0.83
C ASN A 64 -0.57 -13.13 1.48
N LYS A 65 -1.16 -12.64 2.56
CA LYS A 65 -2.34 -13.28 3.14
C LYS A 65 -3.51 -13.20 2.16
N PRO A 66 -4.30 -14.28 1.97
CA PRO A 66 -5.42 -14.27 1.02
C PRO A 66 -6.39 -13.12 1.25
N GLU A 67 -6.72 -12.81 2.51
CA GLU A 67 -7.62 -11.70 2.83
C GLU A 67 -7.05 -10.34 2.45
N MET A 68 -5.72 -10.18 2.52
CA MET A 68 -5.09 -8.92 2.12
C MET A 68 -5.01 -8.78 0.61
N ILE A 69 -4.74 -9.86 -0.10
CA ILE A 69 -4.76 -9.87 -1.56
C ILE A 69 -6.16 -9.49 -2.05
N LYS A 70 -7.19 -10.09 -1.47
CA LYS A 70 -8.58 -9.81 -1.82
C LYS A 70 -8.94 -8.34 -1.55
N LEU A 71 -8.57 -7.82 -0.39
CA LEU A 71 -8.85 -6.44 -0.02
C LEU A 71 -8.19 -5.47 -1.01
N ARG A 72 -6.95 -5.72 -1.38
CA ARG A 72 -6.23 -4.86 -2.32
C ARG A 72 -6.84 -4.89 -3.71
N GLU A 73 -7.27 -6.06 -4.17
CA GLU A 73 -7.97 -6.18 -5.44
C GLU A 73 -9.32 -5.45 -5.41
N GLU A 74 -10.07 -5.56 -4.32
CA GLU A 74 -11.32 -4.83 -4.13
C GLU A 74 -11.10 -3.31 -4.12
N ALA A 75 -9.95 -2.87 -3.61
CA ALA A 75 -9.57 -1.46 -3.63
C ALA A 75 -9.16 -0.96 -5.03
N GLY A 76 -9.07 -1.86 -6.00
CA GLY A 76 -8.70 -1.52 -7.36
C GLY A 76 -7.21 -1.54 -7.63
N ALA A 77 -6.40 -2.07 -6.72
CA ALA A 77 -4.96 -2.19 -6.96
C ALA A 77 -4.68 -3.25 -8.00
N ILE A 78 -3.96 -2.87 -9.04
CA ILE A 78 -3.50 -3.80 -10.07
C ILE A 78 -2.17 -4.37 -9.57
N LEU A 79 -2.23 -5.52 -8.90
CA LEU A 79 -1.12 -6.04 -8.11
C LEU A 79 0.16 -6.27 -8.91
N GLU A 80 0.05 -6.64 -10.17
CA GLU A 80 1.20 -6.86 -11.04
C GLU A 80 1.98 -5.58 -11.33
N THR A 81 1.39 -4.41 -11.09
CA THR A 81 2.05 -3.12 -11.28
C THR A 81 2.76 -2.63 -10.04
N GLN A 82 2.63 -3.34 -8.93
CA GLN A 82 3.20 -2.89 -7.66
C GLN A 82 4.72 -2.92 -7.69
N LYS A 83 5.33 -1.84 -7.21
CA LYS A 83 6.77 -1.71 -7.06
C LYS A 83 7.09 -1.32 -5.62
N MET A 84 8.22 -1.82 -5.13
CA MET A 84 8.70 -1.51 -3.79
C MET A 84 10.16 -1.16 -3.83
N ILE A 85 10.55 -0.09 -3.13
CA ILE A 85 11.93 0.33 -3.01
C ILE A 85 12.25 0.45 -1.53
N LYS A 86 13.26 -0.29 -1.09
CA LYS A 86 13.76 -0.18 0.28
C LYS A 86 14.70 1.00 0.37
N LEU A 87 14.57 1.78 1.44
CA LEU A 87 15.49 2.88 1.72
C LEU A 87 16.44 2.45 2.84
N VAL A 88 17.71 2.65 2.61
CA VAL A 88 18.76 2.37 3.59
C VAL A 88 19.49 3.69 3.89
N THR A 89 19.60 4.00 5.17
CA THR A 89 20.27 5.22 5.62
C THR A 89 21.67 4.93 6.18
#